data_558ab79f9fc9da29a4de7143ca40ebb1
#
_entry.id   558ab79f9fc9da29a4de7143ca40ebb1
#
_cell.length_a   1.000
_cell.length_b   1.000
_cell.length_c   1.000
_cell.angle_alpha   90.00
_cell.angle_beta   90.00
_cell.angle_gamma   90.00
#
_symmetry.space_group_name_H-M   'P 1'
#
loop_
_entity.id
_entity.type
_entity.pdbx_description
1 polymer ?
#
loop_
_entity_poly.entity_id
_entity_poly.type
_entity_poly.pdbx_seq_one_letter_code
_entity_poly.pdbx_strand_id
1 'polypeptide(L)'
;VEALRRGHAWFYVTAQRVGIEGLEDASLPFFLQAVDPERYADLSHPGDSFSYDIFTQVTAAIRGDDNIIGGFQAEVLLATGESQAASRLLTYVIAVQPLYYAYDAILVDSRFDSAQALAQEPQIEIPAPDAVLFRDDLTTPVLNLQAETDVIPLGSVDERQPDSDFFRLWEMAGAAHNDNYQLNLGRDDVGVGAEKALVVENSLIFGLFACDRPINSGPYPWLYMRALNALEGWVRDGVAAPNAERLEVADDSMSYLFDAQGNVLGGIRTPYVDAPAARISGELNTGGAGCRLSGTTELFDAATMATLYVDRDGYIAAVADATDGAVSAGFLLDEDAVRIKEAAGLQWDALSAE
;
A
#
# COMPACT_ATOMS: atom_id res chain seq x y z
N VAL A 1 -7.58 1.51 9.61
CA VAL A 1 -8.91 0.88 9.89
C VAL A 1 -8.74 -0.56 10.29
N GLU A 2 -8.05 -1.41 9.50
CA GLU A 2 -7.96 -2.86 9.76
C GLU A 2 -7.33 -3.17 11.13
N ALA A 3 -6.23 -2.52 11.47
CA ALA A 3 -5.60 -2.72 12.77
C ALA A 3 -6.57 -2.44 13.94
N LEU A 4 -7.40 -1.40 13.82
CA LEU A 4 -8.41 -1.07 14.83
C LEU A 4 -9.55 -2.10 14.86
N ARG A 5 -10.04 -2.53 13.70
CA ARG A 5 -11.10 -3.57 13.61
C ARG A 5 -10.69 -4.89 14.25
N ARG A 6 -9.43 -5.26 14.11
CA ARG A 6 -8.86 -6.49 14.67
C ARG A 6 -8.36 -6.35 16.11
N GLY A 7 -8.40 -5.14 16.67
CA GLY A 7 -7.88 -4.88 18.01
C GLY A 7 -6.36 -4.91 18.09
N HIS A 8 -5.67 -4.62 17.00
CA HIS A 8 -4.20 -4.58 16.95
C HIS A 8 -3.68 -3.25 17.51
N ALA A 9 -2.52 -3.29 18.14
CA ALA A 9 -1.71 -2.11 18.40
C ALA A 9 -0.89 -1.75 17.14
N TRP A 10 -0.84 -0.46 16.80
CA TRP A 10 -0.04 0.05 15.69
C TRP A 10 1.12 0.88 16.23
N PHE A 11 2.34 0.54 15.81
CA PHE A 11 3.55 1.23 16.20
C PHE A 11 4.23 1.84 14.98
N TYR A 12 4.47 3.15 15.03
CA TYR A 12 5.36 3.82 14.10
C TYR A 12 6.78 3.77 14.62
N VAL A 13 7.69 3.21 13.82
CA VAL A 13 9.11 3.12 14.15
C VAL A 13 9.88 4.06 13.23
N THR A 14 10.34 5.19 13.75
CA THR A 14 11.16 6.14 13.00
C THR A 14 12.61 5.62 12.97
N ALA A 15 12.83 4.58 12.16
CA ALA A 15 14.12 3.91 12.04
C ALA A 15 15.10 4.63 11.11
N GLN A 16 14.67 5.70 10.43
CA GLN A 16 15.48 6.47 9.48
C GLN A 16 15.68 7.90 9.99
N ARG A 17 16.89 8.45 9.79
CA ARG A 17 17.27 9.79 10.21
C ARG A 17 16.32 10.86 9.67
N VAL A 18 15.90 10.73 8.41
CA VAL A 18 14.99 11.67 7.77
C VAL A 18 13.68 11.88 8.53
N GLY A 19 13.15 10.85 9.17
CA GLY A 19 11.91 10.94 9.95
C GLY A 19 12.06 11.67 11.29
N ILE A 20 13.29 11.79 11.83
CA ILE A 20 13.57 12.51 13.08
C ILE A 20 14.07 13.91 12.81
N GLU A 21 15.09 14.06 11.97
CA GLU A 21 15.87 15.28 11.76
C GLU A 21 15.54 15.99 10.44
N GLY A 22 14.82 15.34 9.54
CA GLY A 22 14.53 15.84 8.19
C GLY A 22 15.71 15.71 7.23
N LEU A 23 15.55 16.30 6.05
CA LEU A 23 16.59 16.48 5.04
C LEU A 23 17.04 17.93 5.04
N GLU A 24 18.32 18.19 4.78
CA GLU A 24 18.88 19.55 4.77
C GLU A 24 18.17 20.49 3.74
N ASP A 25 17.69 19.94 2.64
CA ASP A 25 17.02 20.67 1.57
C ASP A 25 15.49 20.46 1.53
N ALA A 26 14.91 19.85 2.57
CA ALA A 26 13.48 19.56 2.60
C ALA A 26 12.65 20.85 2.73
N SER A 27 11.85 21.13 1.71
CA SER A 27 10.93 22.26 1.73
C SER A 27 9.74 22.09 2.70
N LEU A 28 9.55 20.87 3.21
CA LEU A 28 8.42 20.53 4.08
C LEU A 28 8.90 19.92 5.39
N PRO A 29 8.43 20.45 6.53
CA PRO A 29 8.87 20.05 7.86
C PRO A 29 8.10 18.81 8.36
N PHE A 30 8.06 17.72 7.57
CA PHE A 30 7.37 16.47 7.96
C PHE A 30 8.31 15.50 8.69
N PHE A 31 8.97 15.97 9.73
CA PHE A 31 9.81 15.15 10.59
C PHE A 31 9.57 15.50 12.06
N LEU A 32 9.84 14.58 12.97
CA LEU A 32 9.41 14.67 14.37
C LEU A 32 9.85 15.95 15.07
N GLN A 33 11.11 16.35 14.91
CA GLN A 33 11.64 17.57 15.56
C GLN A 33 10.95 18.86 15.07
N ALA A 34 10.46 18.89 13.83
CA ALA A 34 9.73 20.04 13.30
C ALA A 34 8.24 20.02 13.63
N VAL A 35 7.63 18.83 13.64
CA VAL A 35 6.18 18.67 13.90
C VAL A 35 5.86 18.93 15.38
N ASP A 36 6.69 18.47 16.29
CA ASP A 36 6.53 18.68 17.74
C ASP A 36 7.91 18.88 18.39
N PRO A 37 8.48 20.09 18.29
CA PRO A 37 9.80 20.39 18.84
C PRO A 37 9.83 20.36 20.37
N GLU A 38 8.71 20.60 21.06
CA GLU A 38 8.65 20.51 22.52
C GLU A 38 8.91 19.07 22.98
N ARG A 39 8.40 18.10 22.25
CA ARG A 39 8.52 16.67 22.57
C ARG A 39 9.77 16.03 22.01
N TYR A 40 10.21 16.43 20.83
CA TYR A 40 11.18 15.67 20.04
C TYR A 40 12.50 16.39 19.73
N ALA A 41 12.71 17.66 20.22
CA ALA A 41 13.93 18.41 19.92
C ALA A 41 15.22 17.71 20.38
N ASP A 42 15.15 16.94 21.46
CA ASP A 42 16.31 16.26 22.04
C ASP A 42 16.60 14.89 21.40
N LEU A 43 15.75 14.42 20.48
CA LEU A 43 16.03 13.19 19.76
C LEU A 43 17.21 13.40 18.80
N SER A 44 18.06 12.39 18.71
CA SER A 44 19.16 12.35 17.75
C SER A 44 19.24 10.96 17.15
N HIS A 45 19.25 10.90 15.83
CA HIS A 45 19.39 9.62 15.12
C HIS A 45 20.87 9.29 14.92
N PRO A 46 21.33 8.07 15.26
CA PRO A 46 22.78 7.73 15.17
C PRO A 46 23.30 7.58 13.75
N GLY A 47 22.43 7.70 12.74
CA GLY A 47 22.71 7.47 11.32
C GLY A 47 22.00 6.24 10.77
N ASP A 48 21.70 6.27 9.48
CA ASP A 48 20.84 5.27 8.84
C ASP A 48 21.46 3.86 8.77
N SER A 49 22.75 3.73 9.02
CA SER A 49 23.40 2.43 9.21
C SER A 49 22.85 1.63 10.39
N PHE A 50 22.21 2.31 11.35
CA PHE A 50 21.59 1.70 12.53
C PHE A 50 20.09 1.46 12.37
N SER A 51 19.50 1.77 11.22
CA SER A 51 18.05 1.60 10.99
C SER A 51 17.58 0.16 11.24
N TYR A 52 18.37 -0.80 10.82
CA TYR A 52 18.05 -2.23 10.97
C TYR A 52 18.13 -2.69 12.42
N ASP A 53 19.13 -2.19 13.17
CA ASP A 53 19.27 -2.45 14.61
C ASP A 53 18.10 -1.84 15.39
N ILE A 54 17.76 -0.59 15.10
CA ILE A 54 16.63 0.10 15.72
C ILE A 54 15.34 -0.69 15.48
N PHE A 55 15.10 -1.11 14.24
CA PHE A 55 13.91 -1.86 13.86
C PHE A 55 13.84 -3.23 14.53
N THR A 56 14.98 -3.91 14.68
CA THR A 56 15.08 -5.17 15.43
C THR A 56 14.86 -4.97 16.92
N GLN A 57 15.49 -3.94 17.54
CA GLN A 57 15.41 -3.71 18.97
C GLN A 57 14.00 -3.33 19.45
N VAL A 58 13.19 -2.70 18.60
CA VAL A 58 11.78 -2.43 18.89
C VAL A 58 11.02 -3.71 19.21
N THR A 59 11.26 -4.79 18.50
CA THR A 59 10.58 -6.09 18.77
C THR A 59 11.00 -6.67 20.11
N ALA A 60 12.29 -6.56 20.45
CA ALA A 60 12.80 -6.99 21.74
C ALA A 60 12.20 -6.15 22.90
N ALA A 61 12.06 -4.84 22.69
CA ALA A 61 11.41 -3.96 23.67
C ALA A 61 9.93 -4.33 23.85
N ILE A 62 9.17 -4.49 22.78
CA ILE A 62 7.74 -4.84 22.83
C ILE A 62 7.52 -6.21 23.51
N ARG A 63 8.38 -7.20 23.22
CA ARG A 63 8.26 -8.53 23.81
C ARG A 63 8.81 -8.61 25.25
N GLY A 64 9.68 -7.67 25.63
CA GLY A 64 10.37 -7.67 26.93
C GLY A 64 9.73 -6.81 28.02
N ASP A 65 8.86 -5.88 27.66
CA ASP A 65 8.20 -4.97 28.63
C ASP A 65 6.75 -4.70 28.22
N ASP A 66 5.82 -5.35 28.90
CA ASP A 66 4.38 -5.18 28.65
C ASP A 66 3.89 -3.74 28.87
N ASN A 67 4.62 -2.91 29.61
CA ASN A 67 4.23 -1.50 29.80
C ASN A 67 4.31 -0.67 28.52
N ILE A 68 5.15 -1.07 27.57
CA ILE A 68 5.27 -0.39 26.25
C ILE A 68 3.95 -0.46 25.49
N ILE A 69 3.21 -1.56 25.64
CA ILE A 69 1.93 -1.79 24.99
C ILE A 69 0.74 -1.77 25.97
N GLY A 70 0.89 -0.98 27.06
CA GLY A 70 -0.21 -0.73 27.99
C GLY A 70 -0.63 -1.94 28.83
N GLY A 71 0.27 -2.86 29.10
CA GLY A 71 0.03 -4.07 29.88
C GLY A 71 -0.48 -5.27 29.06
N PHE A 72 -0.56 -5.14 27.73
CA PHE A 72 -0.85 -6.26 26.83
C PHE A 72 0.43 -7.04 26.50
N GLN A 73 0.28 -8.25 26.01
CA GLN A 73 1.38 -9.05 25.45
C GLN A 73 1.21 -9.21 23.95
N ALA A 74 2.27 -8.94 23.21
CA ALA A 74 2.25 -9.11 21.75
C ALA A 74 2.38 -10.60 21.41
N GLU A 75 1.34 -11.20 20.84
CA GLU A 75 1.34 -12.58 20.36
C GLU A 75 1.99 -12.69 18.99
N VAL A 76 1.70 -11.75 18.10
CA VAL A 76 2.20 -11.68 16.72
C VAL A 76 2.72 -10.28 16.43
N LEU A 77 3.89 -10.20 15.83
CA LEU A 77 4.49 -8.95 15.36
C LEU A 77 4.56 -8.96 13.84
N LEU A 78 3.75 -8.12 13.22
CA LEU A 78 3.80 -7.87 11.78
C LEU A 78 4.62 -6.61 11.52
N ALA A 79 5.56 -6.68 10.55
CA ALA A 79 6.25 -5.51 10.05
C ALA A 79 5.63 -5.02 8.75
N THR A 80 5.55 -3.71 8.57
CA THR A 80 5.20 -3.11 7.28
C THR A 80 6.07 -1.91 7.00
N GLY A 81 6.32 -1.66 5.73
CA GLY A 81 7.03 -0.48 5.23
C GLY A 81 6.59 -0.19 3.83
N GLU A 82 6.32 1.08 3.54
CA GLU A 82 5.87 1.58 2.25
C GLU A 82 6.97 2.43 1.60
N SER A 83 7.06 2.40 0.27
CA SER A 83 7.90 3.31 -0.51
C SER A 83 9.38 3.20 -0.10
N GLN A 84 10.01 4.28 0.30
CA GLN A 84 11.39 4.28 0.80
C GLN A 84 11.57 3.32 1.99
N ALA A 85 10.59 3.23 2.88
CA ALA A 85 10.62 2.29 3.99
C ALA A 85 10.50 0.84 3.50
N ALA A 86 9.76 0.57 2.41
CA ALA A 86 9.69 -0.74 1.77
C ALA A 86 11.05 -1.18 1.21
N SER A 87 11.77 -0.28 0.53
CA SER A 87 13.11 -0.56 0.03
C SER A 87 14.11 -0.89 1.17
N ARG A 88 13.96 -0.24 2.32
CA ARG A 88 14.75 -0.56 3.51
C ARG A 88 14.30 -1.88 4.15
N LEU A 89 12.99 -2.11 4.21
CA LEU A 89 12.43 -3.36 4.72
C LEU A 89 12.82 -4.56 3.84
N LEU A 90 12.95 -4.38 2.53
CA LEU A 90 13.49 -5.40 1.63
C LEU A 90 14.90 -5.84 2.05
N THR A 91 15.82 -4.90 2.29
CA THR A 91 17.16 -5.22 2.82
C THR A 91 17.08 -5.95 4.17
N TYR A 92 16.15 -5.50 5.04
CA TYR A 92 15.90 -6.15 6.32
C TYR A 92 15.48 -7.61 6.15
N VAL A 93 14.50 -7.88 5.31
CA VAL A 93 13.99 -9.23 5.03
C VAL A 93 15.09 -10.16 4.55
N ILE A 94 15.96 -9.67 3.67
CA ILE A 94 16.97 -10.50 3.01
C ILE A 94 18.18 -10.74 3.91
N ALA A 95 18.64 -9.72 4.64
CA ALA A 95 19.93 -9.76 5.33
C ALA A 95 19.83 -9.83 6.86
N VAL A 96 18.74 -9.34 7.47
CA VAL A 96 18.64 -9.18 8.93
C VAL A 96 17.64 -10.14 9.54
N GLN A 97 16.43 -10.23 8.97
CA GLN A 97 15.38 -11.12 9.47
C GLN A 97 15.84 -12.60 9.62
N PRO A 98 16.60 -13.20 8.69
CA PRO A 98 17.07 -14.57 8.85
C PRO A 98 18.05 -14.79 10.00
N LEU A 99 18.62 -13.73 10.57
CA LEU A 99 19.54 -13.80 11.70
C LEU A 99 18.81 -13.69 13.05
N TYR A 100 17.73 -12.92 13.09
CA TYR A 100 17.08 -12.55 14.35
C TYR A 100 15.65 -13.08 14.48
N TYR A 101 14.97 -13.37 13.37
CA TYR A 101 13.55 -13.77 13.37
C TYR A 101 12.68 -12.84 14.23
N ALA A 102 12.91 -11.54 14.08
CA ALA A 102 12.34 -10.53 14.95
C ALA A 102 10.83 -10.35 14.73
N TYR A 103 10.38 -10.46 13.49
CA TYR A 103 8.98 -10.35 13.08
C TYR A 103 8.43 -11.70 12.64
N ASP A 104 7.13 -11.92 12.88
CA ASP A 104 6.44 -13.16 12.55
C ASP A 104 5.96 -13.17 11.09
N ALA A 105 5.62 -12.00 10.51
CA ALA A 105 5.40 -11.82 9.08
C ALA A 105 5.69 -10.39 8.63
N ILE A 106 5.85 -10.17 7.33
CA ILE A 106 6.30 -8.90 6.78
C ILE A 106 5.50 -8.53 5.53
N LEU A 107 4.95 -7.29 5.51
CA LEU A 107 4.34 -6.66 4.35
C LEU A 107 5.31 -5.64 3.77
N VAL A 108 5.86 -5.91 2.60
CA VAL A 108 6.66 -4.97 1.82
C VAL A 108 5.73 -4.31 0.81
N ASP A 109 5.48 -3.02 1.00
CA ASP A 109 4.42 -2.30 0.31
C ASP A 109 4.99 -1.22 -0.61
N SER A 110 4.61 -1.26 -1.87
CA SER A 110 5.01 -0.26 -2.88
C SER A 110 6.53 -0.02 -2.93
N ARG A 111 7.32 -1.09 -3.00
CA ARG A 111 8.78 -0.97 -3.14
C ARG A 111 9.18 -0.50 -4.54
N PHE A 112 10.35 0.13 -4.63
CA PHE A 112 11.01 0.46 -5.89
C PHE A 112 11.77 -0.77 -6.47
N ASP A 113 12.40 -0.58 -7.63
CA ASP A 113 13.36 -1.51 -8.25
C ASP A 113 14.63 -1.75 -7.41
N SER A 114 14.87 -0.94 -6.38
CA SER A 114 16.08 -0.93 -5.58
C SER A 114 15.83 -1.21 -4.10
N ALA A 115 16.82 -1.80 -3.44
CA ALA A 115 16.91 -1.92 -2.00
C ALA A 115 17.81 -0.83 -1.41
N GLN A 116 17.76 -0.63 -0.10
CA GLN A 116 18.64 0.30 0.59
C GLN A 116 19.97 -0.38 0.98
N ALA A 117 21.03 0.42 1.09
CA ALA A 117 22.34 -0.05 1.55
C ALA A 117 22.23 -0.81 2.89
N LEU A 118 22.97 -1.91 3.01
CA LEU A 118 23.04 -2.67 4.26
C LEU A 118 23.78 -1.88 5.35
N ALA A 119 24.79 -1.13 4.99
CA ALA A 119 25.50 -0.21 5.85
C ALA A 119 25.87 1.07 5.08
N GLN A 120 25.85 2.21 5.77
CA GLN A 120 26.20 3.54 5.27
C GLN A 120 26.75 4.37 6.42
N GLU A 121 27.08 5.64 6.18
CA GLU A 121 27.57 6.50 7.27
C GLU A 121 26.68 6.41 8.54
N PRO A 122 27.29 6.36 9.72
CA PRO A 122 28.72 6.52 10.06
C PRO A 122 29.61 5.27 9.89
N GLN A 123 29.07 4.17 9.35
CA GLN A 123 29.83 2.96 9.06
C GLN A 123 30.34 2.96 7.61
N ILE A 124 31.18 1.98 7.28
CA ILE A 124 31.64 1.77 5.91
C ILE A 124 30.42 1.33 5.08
N GLU A 125 30.24 1.95 3.94
CA GLU A 125 29.15 1.64 3.03
C GLU A 125 29.23 0.21 2.49
N ILE A 126 28.08 -0.49 2.56
CA ILE A 126 27.82 -1.77 1.89
C ILE A 126 26.57 -1.53 1.04
N PRO A 127 26.75 -1.18 -0.24
CA PRO A 127 25.64 -0.85 -1.13
C PRO A 127 24.74 -2.05 -1.37
N ALA A 128 23.46 -1.79 -1.73
CA ALA A 128 22.59 -2.81 -2.26
C ALA A 128 23.06 -3.25 -3.66
N PRO A 129 22.81 -4.49 -4.07
CA PRO A 129 22.99 -4.90 -5.47
C PRO A 129 21.97 -4.18 -6.37
N ASP A 130 22.26 -4.16 -7.70
CA ASP A 130 21.41 -3.46 -8.69
C ASP A 130 20.00 -4.06 -8.79
N ALA A 131 19.87 -5.39 -8.63
CA ALA A 131 18.60 -6.09 -8.60
C ALA A 131 18.47 -6.91 -7.32
N VAL A 132 17.34 -6.84 -6.64
CA VAL A 132 17.17 -7.51 -5.35
C VAL A 132 15.87 -8.31 -5.34
N LEU A 133 16.00 -9.62 -5.41
CA LEU A 133 14.92 -10.57 -5.22
C LEU A 133 14.85 -11.04 -3.76
N PHE A 134 13.66 -11.41 -3.31
CA PHE A 134 13.51 -12.11 -2.02
C PHE A 134 14.19 -13.49 -2.12
N ARG A 135 14.75 -13.93 -1.01
CA ARG A 135 15.43 -15.22 -0.91
C ARG A 135 14.44 -16.37 -1.09
N ASP A 136 14.90 -17.47 -1.65
CA ASP A 136 14.15 -18.72 -1.82
C ASP A 136 14.12 -19.60 -0.55
N ASP A 137 14.98 -19.27 0.45
CA ASP A 137 15.05 -19.95 1.75
C ASP A 137 14.34 -19.18 2.88
N LEU A 138 13.38 -18.32 2.56
CA LEU A 138 12.55 -17.64 3.56
C LEU A 138 11.81 -18.65 4.43
N THR A 139 11.73 -18.33 5.73
CA THR A 139 10.93 -19.07 6.71
C THR A 139 9.93 -18.16 7.45
N THR A 140 9.97 -16.87 7.18
CA THR A 140 9.01 -15.86 7.64
C THR A 140 8.09 -15.52 6.46
N PRO A 141 6.76 -15.54 6.61
CA PRO A 141 5.85 -15.10 5.57
C PRO A 141 6.12 -13.66 5.13
N VAL A 142 6.25 -13.45 3.84
CA VAL A 142 6.43 -12.13 3.20
C VAL A 142 5.40 -11.95 2.12
N LEU A 143 4.67 -10.85 2.19
CA LEU A 143 3.79 -10.38 1.12
C LEU A 143 4.35 -9.09 0.54
N ASN A 144 4.62 -9.08 -0.75
CA ASN A 144 5.02 -7.89 -1.51
C ASN A 144 3.79 -7.36 -2.24
N LEU A 145 3.33 -6.17 -1.88
CA LEU A 145 2.14 -5.51 -2.43
C LEU A 145 2.58 -4.36 -3.34
N GLN A 146 2.14 -4.35 -4.60
CA GLN A 146 2.58 -3.39 -5.61
C GLN A 146 1.40 -2.79 -6.36
N ALA A 147 1.43 -1.46 -6.53
CA ALA A 147 0.51 -0.73 -7.38
C ALA A 147 1.03 -0.67 -8.83
N GLU A 148 0.20 -0.23 -9.77
CA GLU A 148 0.63 -0.01 -11.16
C GLU A 148 1.80 0.97 -11.26
N THR A 149 1.82 2.03 -10.44
CA THR A 149 2.93 2.98 -10.41
C THR A 149 4.25 2.31 -10.06
N ASP A 150 4.22 1.30 -9.19
CA ASP A 150 5.42 0.61 -8.70
C ASP A 150 5.98 -0.34 -9.76
N VAL A 151 5.09 -1.02 -10.49
CA VAL A 151 5.50 -2.09 -11.41
C VAL A 151 6.24 -1.53 -12.62
N ILE A 152 5.66 -0.61 -13.40
CA ILE A 152 6.33 -0.04 -14.57
C ILE A 152 7.02 1.29 -14.26
N PRO A 153 6.32 2.34 -13.78
CA PRO A 153 6.94 3.64 -13.60
C PRO A 153 8.12 3.65 -12.61
N LEU A 154 8.10 2.78 -11.59
CA LEU A 154 9.16 2.65 -10.59
C LEU A 154 9.99 1.36 -10.74
N GLY A 155 9.79 0.59 -11.81
CA GLY A 155 10.69 -0.44 -12.30
C GLY A 155 10.60 -1.80 -11.61
N SER A 156 9.67 -2.03 -10.67
CA SER A 156 9.61 -3.31 -9.96
C SER A 156 9.17 -4.49 -10.85
N VAL A 157 8.83 -4.26 -12.09
CA VAL A 157 8.53 -5.31 -13.10
C VAL A 157 9.71 -6.27 -13.28
N ASP A 158 10.94 -5.76 -13.23
CA ASP A 158 12.17 -6.56 -13.41
C ASP A 158 12.49 -7.40 -12.15
N GLU A 159 11.81 -7.12 -11.05
CA GLU A 159 11.96 -7.77 -9.76
C GLU A 159 10.86 -8.82 -9.48
N ARG A 160 10.06 -9.14 -10.48
CA ARG A 160 9.04 -10.19 -10.38
C ARG A 160 9.67 -11.56 -10.15
N GLN A 161 9.11 -12.29 -9.19
CA GLN A 161 9.52 -13.65 -8.89
C GLN A 161 8.28 -14.54 -8.64
N PRO A 162 8.41 -15.87 -8.77
CA PRO A 162 7.33 -16.80 -8.46
C PRO A 162 6.96 -16.74 -6.97
N ASP A 163 5.70 -16.97 -6.67
CA ASP A 163 5.23 -17.23 -5.30
C ASP A 163 5.88 -18.51 -4.76
N SER A 164 6.09 -18.58 -3.44
CA SER A 164 6.67 -19.73 -2.73
C SER A 164 5.89 -20.06 -1.46
N ASP A 165 6.38 -21.00 -0.66
CA ASP A 165 5.76 -21.36 0.62
C ASP A 165 5.74 -20.20 1.63
N PHE A 166 6.64 -19.21 1.47
CA PHE A 166 6.78 -18.06 2.37
C PHE A 166 6.77 -16.72 1.64
N PHE A 167 6.45 -16.67 0.34
CA PHE A 167 6.42 -15.43 -0.41
C PHE A 167 5.17 -15.34 -1.29
N ARG A 168 4.56 -14.15 -1.32
CA ARG A 168 3.50 -13.76 -2.26
C ARG A 168 3.83 -12.40 -2.84
N LEU A 169 3.61 -12.27 -4.14
CA LEU A 169 3.57 -11.00 -4.83
C LEU A 169 2.13 -10.70 -5.24
N TRP A 170 1.61 -9.59 -4.77
CA TRP A 170 0.31 -9.05 -5.16
C TRP A 170 0.51 -7.76 -5.95
N GLU A 171 -0.03 -7.72 -7.16
CA GLU A 171 -0.06 -6.53 -8.00
C GLU A 171 -1.49 -6.09 -8.19
N MET A 172 -1.78 -4.81 -7.91
CA MET A 172 -3.12 -4.25 -7.78
C MET A 172 -3.52 -3.49 -9.05
N ALA A 173 -4.50 -4.01 -9.80
CA ALA A 173 -5.06 -3.27 -10.93
C ALA A 173 -5.86 -2.04 -10.45
N GLY A 174 -5.65 -0.90 -11.09
CA GLY A 174 -6.30 0.36 -10.76
C GLY A 174 -5.71 1.08 -9.54
N ALA A 175 -4.57 0.66 -9.00
CA ALA A 175 -3.94 1.29 -7.85
C ALA A 175 -2.74 2.16 -8.24
N ALA A 176 -2.47 3.21 -7.49
CA ALA A 176 -1.27 4.03 -7.59
C ALA A 176 -0.42 3.92 -6.32
N HIS A 177 0.85 4.33 -6.42
CA HIS A 177 1.80 4.34 -5.29
C HIS A 177 1.27 5.10 -4.08
N ASN A 178 0.64 6.25 -4.33
CA ASN A 178 -0.15 7.00 -3.36
C ASN A 178 -1.55 7.19 -3.91
N ASP A 179 -2.55 7.15 -3.07
CA ASP A 179 -3.93 7.39 -3.45
C ASP A 179 -4.63 8.43 -2.58
N ASN A 180 -5.84 8.77 -2.96
CA ASN A 180 -6.66 9.72 -2.24
C ASN A 180 -6.98 9.26 -0.80
N TYR A 181 -7.14 7.96 -0.59
CA TYR A 181 -7.40 7.44 0.74
C TYR A 181 -6.21 7.63 1.67
N GLN A 182 -5.01 7.26 1.23
CA GLN A 182 -3.79 7.41 2.03
C GLN A 182 -3.52 8.87 2.38
N LEU A 183 -3.68 9.77 1.40
CA LEU A 183 -3.24 11.16 1.52
C LEU A 183 -4.27 12.08 2.18
N ASN A 184 -5.57 11.80 2.02
CA ASN A 184 -6.63 12.71 2.42
C ASN A 184 -7.67 12.07 3.36
N LEU A 185 -8.13 10.86 3.09
CA LEU A 185 -9.34 10.31 3.70
C LEU A 185 -9.10 9.36 4.88
N GLY A 186 -8.04 8.56 4.80
CA GLY A 186 -7.86 7.40 5.68
C GLY A 186 -7.74 7.74 7.17
N ARG A 187 -7.24 8.92 7.51
CA ARG A 187 -7.11 9.35 8.91
C ARG A 187 -8.45 9.51 9.64
N ASP A 188 -9.51 9.87 8.90
CA ASP A 188 -10.85 10.11 9.44
C ASP A 188 -11.78 8.90 9.24
N ASP A 189 -11.29 7.84 8.59
CA ASP A 189 -12.06 6.62 8.37
C ASP A 189 -12.07 5.77 9.63
N VAL A 190 -13.24 5.56 10.17
CA VAL A 190 -13.48 4.69 11.34
C VAL A 190 -13.97 3.30 10.97
N GLY A 191 -13.93 2.94 9.67
CA GLY A 191 -14.32 1.63 9.18
C GLY A 191 -15.80 1.41 8.95
N VAL A 192 -16.59 2.48 8.99
CA VAL A 192 -18.03 2.44 8.72
C VAL A 192 -18.43 3.54 7.73
N GLY A 193 -19.53 3.30 6.99
CA GLY A 193 -20.01 4.22 5.96
C GLY A 193 -19.36 4.00 4.60
N ALA A 194 -20.08 4.41 3.56
CA ALA A 194 -19.72 4.23 2.17
C ALA A 194 -19.11 5.49 1.53
N GLU A 195 -19.26 6.64 2.16
CA GLU A 195 -18.99 7.94 1.56
C GLU A 195 -17.51 8.10 1.15
N LYS A 196 -16.61 7.48 1.92
CA LYS A 196 -15.17 7.61 1.67
C LYS A 196 -14.64 6.79 0.49
N ALA A 197 -15.47 5.92 -0.08
CA ALA A 197 -15.12 5.14 -1.27
C ALA A 197 -15.21 5.94 -2.59
N LEU A 198 -15.79 7.14 -2.57
CA LEU A 198 -16.23 7.86 -3.78
C LEU A 198 -15.63 9.25 -3.98
N VAL A 199 -14.72 9.67 -3.13
CA VAL A 199 -14.20 11.04 -3.21
C VAL A 199 -13.14 11.14 -4.30
N VAL A 200 -13.37 12.02 -5.27
CA VAL A 200 -12.42 12.37 -6.33
C VAL A 200 -11.84 13.74 -6.04
N GLU A 201 -10.54 13.81 -5.88
CA GLU A 201 -9.78 14.99 -5.50
C GLU A 201 -8.58 15.20 -6.41
N ASN A 202 -8.19 16.45 -6.66
CA ASN A 202 -6.91 16.79 -7.31
C ASN A 202 -5.93 17.47 -6.37
N SER A 203 -6.16 17.45 -5.09
CA SER A 203 -5.24 18.00 -4.11
C SER A 203 -4.71 16.94 -3.16
N LEU A 204 -3.46 17.11 -2.74
CA LEU A 204 -2.80 16.24 -1.77
C LEU A 204 -2.68 16.96 -0.44
N ILE A 205 -2.75 16.19 0.65
CA ILE A 205 -2.44 16.65 2.00
C ILE A 205 -3.19 17.97 2.30
N PHE A 206 -4.52 17.89 2.32
CA PHE A 206 -5.41 19.02 2.67
C PHE A 206 -5.25 20.27 1.79
N GLY A 207 -4.97 20.08 0.49
CA GLY A 207 -4.84 21.18 -0.45
C GLY A 207 -3.48 21.87 -0.45
N LEU A 208 -2.47 21.33 0.22
CA LEU A 208 -1.10 21.87 0.17
C LEU A 208 -0.46 21.71 -1.21
N PHE A 209 -0.85 20.68 -1.96
CA PHE A 209 -0.37 20.42 -3.32
C PHE A 209 -1.54 20.20 -4.25
N ALA A 210 -1.48 20.79 -5.43
CA ALA A 210 -2.45 20.59 -6.50
C ALA A 210 -1.85 19.77 -7.63
N CYS A 211 -2.58 18.76 -8.08
CA CYS A 211 -2.27 17.94 -9.24
C CYS A 211 -3.09 18.39 -10.44
N ASP A 212 -2.57 18.20 -11.65
CA ASP A 212 -3.24 18.63 -12.88
C ASP A 212 -4.45 17.77 -13.22
N ARG A 213 -4.47 16.50 -12.74
CA ARG A 213 -5.59 15.55 -12.89
C ARG A 213 -6.03 15.05 -11.51
N PRO A 214 -7.30 14.62 -11.37
CA PRO A 214 -7.73 13.96 -10.14
C PRO A 214 -6.83 12.78 -9.80
N ILE A 215 -6.42 12.70 -8.54
CA ILE A 215 -5.56 11.64 -8.04
C ILE A 215 -6.29 10.31 -7.96
N ASN A 216 -5.56 9.22 -7.92
CA ASN A 216 -6.12 7.88 -7.85
C ASN A 216 -7.02 7.72 -6.62
N SER A 217 -8.22 7.20 -6.82
CA SER A 217 -9.19 6.82 -5.78
C SER A 217 -9.58 5.35 -5.95
N GLY A 218 -8.58 4.52 -6.21
CA GLY A 218 -8.71 3.12 -6.54
C GLY A 218 -8.78 2.18 -5.34
N PRO A 219 -8.49 0.89 -5.57
CA PRO A 219 -8.71 -0.17 -4.61
C PRO A 219 -7.62 -0.33 -3.55
N TYR A 220 -6.55 0.46 -3.58
CA TYR A 220 -5.38 0.29 -2.71
C TYR A 220 -5.73 0.05 -1.23
N PRO A 221 -6.58 0.86 -0.56
CA PRO A 221 -6.85 0.69 0.86
C PRO A 221 -7.49 -0.66 1.20
N TRP A 222 -8.37 -1.16 0.33
CA TRP A 222 -9.05 -2.43 0.52
C TRP A 222 -8.09 -3.61 0.42
N LEU A 223 -7.21 -3.57 -0.58
CA LEU A 223 -6.21 -4.60 -0.82
C LEU A 223 -5.11 -4.57 0.24
N TYR A 224 -4.70 -3.39 0.72
CA TYR A 224 -3.78 -3.25 1.84
C TYR A 224 -4.37 -3.85 3.14
N MET A 225 -5.63 -3.55 3.47
CA MET A 225 -6.30 -4.12 4.63
C MET A 225 -6.39 -5.64 4.53
N ARG A 226 -6.71 -6.14 3.33
CA ARG A 226 -6.76 -7.58 3.08
C ARG A 226 -5.38 -8.24 3.18
N ALA A 227 -4.32 -7.58 2.73
CA ALA A 227 -2.94 -8.08 2.83
C ALA A 227 -2.51 -8.24 4.30
N LEU A 228 -2.79 -7.25 5.15
CA LEU A 228 -2.53 -7.35 6.60
C LEU A 228 -3.28 -8.53 7.22
N ASN A 229 -4.56 -8.67 6.90
CA ASN A 229 -5.39 -9.77 7.41
C ASN A 229 -4.88 -11.14 6.91
N ALA A 230 -4.45 -11.21 5.64
CA ALA A 230 -3.89 -12.44 5.07
C ALA A 230 -2.59 -12.86 5.77
N LEU A 231 -1.72 -11.90 6.08
CA LEU A 231 -0.48 -12.18 6.82
C LEU A 231 -0.76 -12.66 8.25
N GLU A 232 -1.74 -12.07 8.94
CA GLU A 232 -2.15 -12.54 10.25
C GLU A 232 -2.64 -14.01 10.21
N GLY A 233 -3.52 -14.33 9.27
CA GLY A 233 -4.01 -15.70 9.07
C GLY A 233 -2.87 -16.67 8.69
N TRP A 234 -1.89 -16.19 7.92
CA TRP A 234 -0.72 -17.01 7.57
C TRP A 234 0.10 -17.41 8.81
N VAL A 235 0.31 -16.46 9.73
CA VAL A 235 1.04 -16.71 10.98
C VAL A 235 0.22 -17.53 11.97
N ARG A 236 -1.06 -17.19 12.19
CA ARG A 236 -1.87 -17.79 13.24
C ARG A 236 -2.43 -19.16 12.86
N ASP A 237 -2.86 -19.29 11.62
CA ASP A 237 -3.64 -20.45 11.16
C ASP A 237 -2.86 -21.32 10.16
N GLY A 238 -1.68 -20.86 9.72
CA GLY A 238 -0.90 -21.53 8.67
C GLY A 238 -1.55 -21.42 7.28
N VAL A 239 -2.52 -20.53 7.10
CA VAL A 239 -3.23 -20.34 5.83
C VAL A 239 -2.52 -19.25 5.03
N ALA A 240 -1.75 -19.67 4.04
CA ALA A 240 -1.02 -18.74 3.19
C ALA A 240 -1.96 -17.77 2.46
N ALA A 241 -1.51 -16.53 2.26
CA ALA A 241 -2.20 -15.57 1.40
C ALA A 241 -2.43 -16.19 0.00
N PRO A 242 -3.57 -15.92 -0.66
CA PRO A 242 -3.85 -16.46 -1.98
C PRO A 242 -2.79 -16.04 -3.01
N ASN A 243 -2.54 -16.90 -3.99
CA ASN A 243 -1.74 -16.54 -5.16
C ASN A 243 -2.54 -15.54 -6.01
N ALA A 244 -1.85 -14.56 -6.56
CA ALA A 244 -2.44 -13.56 -7.45
C ALA A 244 -1.82 -13.61 -8.85
N GLU A 245 -2.63 -13.32 -9.85
CA GLU A 245 -2.13 -13.02 -11.18
C GLU A 245 -1.28 -11.74 -11.15
N ARG A 246 -0.41 -11.57 -12.13
CA ARG A 246 0.38 -10.35 -12.31
C ARG A 246 -0.33 -9.41 -13.27
N LEU A 247 -0.10 -8.10 -13.13
CA LEU A 247 -0.54 -7.12 -14.11
C LEU A 247 0.00 -7.49 -15.49
N GLU A 248 -0.83 -7.44 -16.52
CA GLU A 248 -0.42 -7.74 -17.88
C GLU A 248 0.42 -6.59 -18.45
N VAL A 249 1.61 -6.92 -18.88
CA VAL A 249 2.55 -5.98 -19.52
C VAL A 249 2.83 -6.42 -20.95
N ALA A 250 3.13 -5.46 -21.82
CA ALA A 250 3.55 -5.76 -23.18
C ALA A 250 4.92 -6.46 -23.19
N ASP A 251 5.28 -7.04 -24.34
CA ASP A 251 6.55 -7.81 -24.49
C ASP A 251 7.80 -6.97 -24.19
N ASP A 252 7.71 -5.65 -24.29
CA ASP A 252 8.81 -4.73 -23.95
C ASP A 252 8.93 -4.42 -22.45
N SER A 253 7.99 -4.90 -21.63
CA SER A 253 7.87 -4.61 -20.19
C SER A 253 7.79 -3.11 -19.83
N MET A 254 7.45 -2.25 -20.80
CA MET A 254 7.42 -0.79 -20.62
C MET A 254 6.01 -0.20 -20.68
N SER A 255 5.01 -1.01 -20.98
CA SER A 255 3.62 -0.59 -21.04
C SER A 255 2.69 -1.68 -20.55
N TYR A 256 1.54 -1.28 -20.00
CA TYR A 256 0.47 -2.20 -19.63
C TYR A 256 -0.40 -2.58 -20.81
N LEU A 257 -1.07 -3.72 -20.70
CA LEU A 257 -2.21 -4.07 -21.53
C LEU A 257 -3.50 -3.61 -20.84
N PHE A 258 -4.43 -3.08 -21.62
CA PHE A 258 -5.64 -2.45 -21.12
C PHE A 258 -6.90 -3.14 -21.61
N ASP A 259 -7.95 -3.11 -20.80
CA ASP A 259 -9.29 -3.49 -21.20
C ASP A 259 -9.97 -2.40 -22.07
N ALA A 260 -11.21 -2.63 -22.48
CA ALA A 260 -11.97 -1.71 -23.32
C ALA A 260 -12.31 -0.37 -22.63
N GLN A 261 -12.24 -0.32 -21.31
CA GLN A 261 -12.49 0.86 -20.48
C GLN A 261 -11.19 1.62 -20.15
N GLY A 262 -10.03 1.08 -20.55
CA GLY A 262 -8.73 1.66 -20.33
C GLY A 262 -8.11 1.35 -18.96
N ASN A 263 -8.66 0.38 -18.23
CA ASN A 263 -8.08 -0.13 -16.99
C ASN A 263 -7.11 -1.28 -17.29
N VAL A 264 -6.07 -1.45 -16.48
CA VAL A 264 -5.03 -2.45 -16.69
C VAL A 264 -5.59 -3.87 -16.56
N LEU A 265 -5.16 -4.77 -17.45
CA LEU A 265 -5.48 -6.19 -17.41
C LEU A 265 -4.56 -6.95 -16.44
N GLY A 266 -5.04 -8.11 -15.96
CA GLY A 266 -4.33 -8.95 -15.01
C GLY A 266 -4.28 -8.33 -13.60
N GLY A 267 -3.39 -8.83 -12.77
CA GLY A 267 -3.28 -8.43 -11.37
C GLY A 267 -4.48 -8.81 -10.51
N ILE A 268 -4.54 -8.24 -9.31
CA ILE A 268 -5.72 -8.36 -8.46
C ILE A 268 -6.76 -7.34 -8.92
N ARG A 269 -7.84 -7.86 -9.46
CA ARG A 269 -8.96 -7.05 -9.95
C ARG A 269 -10.06 -6.97 -8.91
N THR A 270 -10.65 -5.80 -8.80
CA THR A 270 -11.72 -5.48 -7.86
C THR A 270 -12.87 -4.79 -8.61
N PRO A 271 -14.02 -4.52 -8.00
CA PRO A 271 -15.09 -3.80 -8.67
C PRO A 271 -14.69 -2.42 -9.23
N TYR A 272 -13.60 -1.82 -8.75
CA TYR A 272 -13.06 -0.57 -9.29
C TYR A 272 -12.63 -0.67 -10.76
N VAL A 273 -12.23 -1.86 -11.20
CA VAL A 273 -11.79 -2.13 -12.58
C VAL A 273 -12.68 -3.16 -13.31
N ASP A 274 -13.43 -4.00 -12.60
CA ASP A 274 -14.33 -5.01 -13.20
C ASP A 274 -15.77 -4.52 -13.40
N ALA A 275 -16.19 -3.51 -12.62
CA ALA A 275 -17.43 -2.77 -12.78
C ALA A 275 -17.15 -1.26 -12.67
N PRO A 276 -16.31 -0.69 -13.58
CA PRO A 276 -15.74 0.62 -13.39
C PRO A 276 -16.77 1.75 -13.60
N ALA A 277 -16.67 2.78 -12.75
CA ALA A 277 -17.31 4.08 -12.97
C ALA A 277 -16.29 5.15 -13.40
N ALA A 278 -15.04 4.75 -13.58
CA ALA A 278 -13.92 5.59 -13.97
C ALA A 278 -12.85 4.75 -14.69
N ARG A 279 -12.03 5.39 -15.48
CA ARG A 279 -10.68 4.90 -15.76
C ARG A 279 -9.81 5.27 -14.55
N ILE A 280 -9.26 4.27 -13.89
CA ILE A 280 -8.39 4.43 -12.73
C ILE A 280 -7.00 3.91 -13.11
N SER A 281 -5.97 4.70 -12.85
CA SER A 281 -4.62 4.36 -13.33
C SER A 281 -3.54 4.74 -12.33
N GLY A 282 -2.49 3.91 -12.29
CA GLY A 282 -1.21 4.22 -11.66
C GLY A 282 -0.25 5.02 -12.56
N GLU A 283 -0.70 5.53 -13.70
CA GLU A 283 0.11 6.42 -14.55
C GLU A 283 0.61 7.64 -13.75
N LEU A 284 1.80 8.12 -14.13
CA LEU A 284 2.37 9.31 -13.49
C LEU A 284 1.48 10.53 -13.71
N ASN A 285 1.08 11.17 -12.63
CA ASN A 285 0.34 12.44 -12.65
C ASN A 285 1.33 13.62 -12.68
N THR A 286 0.82 14.80 -13.01
CA THR A 286 1.59 16.04 -13.10
C THR A 286 1.04 17.10 -12.12
N GLY A 287 1.80 18.18 -11.91
CA GLY A 287 1.47 19.24 -10.97
C GLY A 287 2.51 19.41 -9.86
N GLY A 288 2.05 19.62 -8.64
CA GLY A 288 2.92 19.85 -7.47
C GLY A 288 3.71 18.61 -7.02
N ALA A 289 4.53 18.81 -6.00
CA ALA A 289 5.31 17.72 -5.39
C ALA A 289 4.38 16.58 -4.91
N GLY A 290 4.78 15.33 -5.13
CA GLY A 290 4.00 14.16 -4.77
C GLY A 290 2.99 13.71 -5.84
N CYS A 291 2.50 14.62 -6.70
CA CYS A 291 1.52 14.26 -7.73
C CYS A 291 1.99 13.13 -8.65
N ARG A 292 3.29 13.10 -8.95
CA ARG A 292 3.88 12.09 -9.84
C ARG A 292 3.55 10.66 -9.43
N LEU A 293 3.43 10.39 -8.14
CA LEU A 293 3.19 9.05 -7.60
C LEU A 293 1.71 8.76 -7.32
N SER A 294 0.82 9.74 -7.57
CA SER A 294 -0.57 9.67 -7.11
C SER A 294 -1.56 9.18 -8.16
N GLY A 295 -1.09 8.70 -9.31
CA GLY A 295 -1.94 8.16 -10.36
C GLY A 295 -3.08 9.10 -10.78
N THR A 296 -4.11 8.54 -11.39
CA THR A 296 -5.25 9.34 -11.88
C THR A 296 -6.59 8.61 -11.74
N THR A 297 -7.66 9.40 -11.63
CA THR A 297 -9.05 8.95 -11.72
C THR A 297 -9.79 9.82 -12.75
N GLU A 298 -10.29 9.21 -13.80
CA GLU A 298 -11.08 9.86 -14.86
C GLU A 298 -12.50 9.28 -14.85
N LEU A 299 -13.44 10.02 -14.28
CA LEU A 299 -14.84 9.57 -14.17
C LEU A 299 -15.46 9.39 -15.54
N PHE A 300 -16.29 8.35 -15.69
CA PHE A 300 -17.12 8.19 -16.86
C PHE A 300 -18.32 9.13 -16.82
N ASP A 301 -18.67 9.67 -17.97
CA ASP A 301 -19.88 10.45 -18.12
C ASP A 301 -21.15 9.57 -18.08
N ALA A 302 -22.30 10.22 -17.88
CA ALA A 302 -23.59 9.54 -17.79
C ALA A 302 -23.91 8.68 -19.03
N ALA A 303 -23.46 9.08 -20.23
CA ALA A 303 -23.69 8.33 -21.46
C ALA A 303 -22.86 7.03 -21.50
N THR A 304 -21.62 7.09 -21.06
CA THR A 304 -20.74 5.93 -20.90
C THR A 304 -21.31 4.97 -19.85
N MET A 305 -21.72 5.47 -18.70
CA MET A 305 -22.34 4.67 -17.65
C MET A 305 -23.63 3.97 -18.12
N ALA A 306 -24.50 4.69 -18.83
CA ALA A 306 -25.71 4.09 -19.41
C ALA A 306 -25.39 3.05 -20.49
N THR A 307 -24.29 3.19 -21.21
CA THR A 307 -23.84 2.19 -22.20
C THR A 307 -23.33 0.93 -21.52
N LEU A 308 -22.61 1.04 -20.43
CA LEU A 308 -22.03 -0.09 -19.70
C LEU A 308 -23.07 -0.85 -18.88
N TYR A 309 -23.98 -0.14 -18.21
CA TYR A 309 -24.82 -0.73 -17.16
C TYR A 309 -26.33 -0.59 -17.40
N VAL A 310 -26.73 0.12 -18.44
CA VAL A 310 -28.13 0.44 -18.79
C VAL A 310 -28.73 1.45 -17.80
N ASP A 311 -28.74 1.13 -16.50
CA ASP A 311 -29.33 1.96 -15.44
C ASP A 311 -28.62 1.75 -14.10
N ARG A 312 -29.14 2.43 -13.08
CA ARG A 312 -28.64 2.37 -11.70
C ARG A 312 -28.60 0.96 -11.12
N ASP A 313 -29.65 0.20 -11.33
CA ASP A 313 -29.76 -1.15 -10.78
C ASP A 313 -28.79 -2.11 -11.48
N GLY A 314 -28.57 -1.92 -12.78
CA GLY A 314 -27.56 -2.65 -13.54
C GLY A 314 -26.14 -2.38 -13.03
N TYR A 315 -25.81 -1.12 -12.73
CA TYR A 315 -24.50 -0.78 -12.14
C TYR A 315 -24.31 -1.39 -10.74
N ILE A 316 -25.31 -1.24 -9.87
CA ILE A 316 -25.27 -1.83 -8.52
C ILE A 316 -25.08 -3.34 -8.57
N ALA A 317 -25.80 -4.02 -9.49
CA ALA A 317 -25.65 -5.45 -9.67
C ALA A 317 -24.24 -5.84 -10.15
N ALA A 318 -23.68 -5.12 -11.13
CA ALA A 318 -22.33 -5.37 -11.63
C ALA A 318 -21.27 -5.17 -10.53
N VAL A 319 -21.37 -4.10 -9.73
CA VAL A 319 -20.48 -3.88 -8.59
C VAL A 319 -20.63 -5.00 -7.57
N ALA A 320 -21.86 -5.42 -7.27
CA ALA A 320 -22.09 -6.50 -6.31
C ALA A 320 -21.46 -7.82 -6.77
N ASP A 321 -21.66 -8.19 -8.04
CA ASP A 321 -21.10 -9.43 -8.62
C ASP A 321 -19.56 -9.41 -8.61
N ALA A 322 -18.94 -8.31 -9.03
CA ALA A 322 -17.49 -8.13 -9.02
C ALA A 322 -16.93 -8.14 -7.59
N THR A 323 -17.65 -7.53 -6.62
CA THR A 323 -17.26 -7.55 -5.21
C THR A 323 -17.29 -8.97 -4.64
N ASP A 324 -18.36 -9.72 -4.90
CA ASP A 324 -18.49 -11.11 -4.44
C ASP A 324 -17.43 -12.02 -5.07
N GLY A 325 -17.08 -11.75 -6.32
CA GLY A 325 -15.97 -12.41 -7.01
C GLY A 325 -14.62 -12.18 -6.30
N ALA A 326 -14.31 -10.94 -5.97
CA ALA A 326 -13.07 -10.58 -5.29
C ALA A 326 -13.00 -11.12 -3.84
N VAL A 327 -14.13 -11.16 -3.12
CA VAL A 327 -14.23 -11.82 -1.80
C VAL A 327 -13.99 -13.33 -1.93
N SER A 328 -14.65 -13.97 -2.89
CA SER A 328 -14.51 -15.42 -3.12
C SER A 328 -13.09 -15.82 -3.53
N ALA A 329 -12.40 -14.95 -4.25
CA ALA A 329 -10.99 -15.12 -4.62
C ALA A 329 -10.02 -14.83 -3.44
N GLY A 330 -10.52 -14.27 -2.34
CA GLY A 330 -9.75 -13.99 -1.14
C GLY A 330 -8.99 -12.66 -1.17
N PHE A 331 -9.41 -11.71 -1.99
CA PHE A 331 -8.76 -10.40 -2.16
C PHE A 331 -9.51 -9.24 -1.52
N LEU A 332 -10.74 -9.44 -1.06
CA LEU A 332 -11.47 -8.46 -0.27
C LEU A 332 -11.96 -9.06 1.04
N LEU A 333 -12.11 -8.23 2.07
CA LEU A 333 -12.74 -8.59 3.33
C LEU A 333 -14.26 -8.45 3.22
N ASP A 334 -15.02 -9.29 3.91
CA ASP A 334 -16.49 -9.25 3.92
C ASP A 334 -17.02 -7.88 4.37
N GLU A 335 -16.44 -7.31 5.41
CA GLU A 335 -16.82 -6.00 5.94
C GLU A 335 -16.54 -4.85 4.96
N ASP A 336 -15.48 -4.94 4.15
CA ASP A 336 -15.17 -3.95 3.12
C ASP A 336 -16.06 -4.15 1.89
N ALA A 337 -16.41 -5.38 1.57
CA ALA A 337 -17.39 -5.70 0.51
C ALA A 337 -18.75 -5.06 0.75
N VAL A 338 -19.22 -5.03 2.01
CA VAL A 338 -20.45 -4.32 2.37
C VAL A 338 -20.34 -2.83 2.03
N ARG A 339 -19.25 -2.18 2.43
CA ARG A 339 -19.01 -0.74 2.20
C ARG A 339 -18.95 -0.41 0.71
N ILE A 340 -18.26 -1.24 -0.09
CA ILE A 340 -18.14 -1.06 -1.53
C ILE A 340 -19.50 -1.17 -2.21
N LYS A 341 -20.30 -2.18 -1.85
CA LYS A 341 -21.67 -2.35 -2.40
C LYS A 341 -22.59 -1.21 -2.02
N GLU A 342 -22.54 -0.71 -0.79
CA GLU A 342 -23.31 0.45 -0.35
C GLU A 342 -22.91 1.73 -1.11
N ALA A 343 -21.62 1.88 -1.44
CA ALA A 343 -21.10 3.02 -2.18
C ALA A 343 -21.61 3.08 -3.63
N ALA A 344 -21.92 1.95 -4.27
CA ALA A 344 -22.26 1.89 -5.68
C ALA A 344 -23.46 2.76 -6.05
N GLY A 345 -24.52 2.73 -5.22
CA GLY A 345 -25.71 3.56 -5.44
C GLY A 345 -25.42 5.06 -5.34
N LEU A 346 -24.61 5.46 -4.37
CA LEU A 346 -24.21 6.86 -4.18
C LEU A 346 -23.35 7.35 -5.35
N GLN A 347 -22.48 6.50 -5.86
CA GLN A 347 -21.62 6.79 -7.01
C GLN A 347 -22.42 7.03 -8.29
N TRP A 348 -23.39 6.16 -8.58
CA TRP A 348 -24.28 6.35 -9.72
C TRP A 348 -25.05 7.67 -9.61
N ASP A 349 -25.62 7.94 -8.43
CA ASP A 349 -26.41 9.14 -8.19
C ASP A 349 -25.58 10.41 -8.37
N ALA A 350 -24.31 10.41 -7.93
CA ALA A 350 -23.39 11.52 -8.11
C ALA A 350 -23.05 11.76 -9.58
N LEU A 351 -22.71 10.70 -10.34
CA LEU A 351 -22.36 10.79 -11.76
C LEU A 351 -23.56 11.16 -12.68
N SER A 352 -24.78 10.89 -12.21
CA SER A 352 -25.99 11.21 -12.96
C SER A 352 -26.51 12.62 -12.70
N ALA A 353 -25.95 13.34 -11.71
CA ALA A 353 -26.33 14.69 -11.34
C ALA A 353 -25.51 15.78 -12.07
N GLU A 354 -24.42 15.41 -12.74
CA GLU A 354 -23.57 16.27 -13.58
C GLU A 354 -24.02 16.23 -15.05
#